data_c0781704bf4e03fdac60534270ecc351
#
_entry.id   c0781704bf4e03fdac60534270ecc351
#
_cell.length_a   1.000
_cell.length_b   1.000
_cell.length_c   1.000
_cell.angle_alpha   90.00
_cell.angle_beta   90.00
_cell.angle_gamma   90.00
#
_symmetry.space_group_name_H-M   'P 1'
#
loop_
_entity.id
_entity.type
_entity.pdbx_description
1 polymer ?
#
loop_
_entity_poly.entity_id
_entity_poly.type
_entity_poly.pdbx_seq_one_letter_code
_entity_poly.pdbx_strand_id
1 'polypeptide(L)' 'MTANEFILALDQGTTSSRAIVFDRAGTVRGMGQREFRQHYPRPGWVEHDAGEIWQSQLEVAREALAPALRSASR' A
#
# COMPACT_ATOMS: atom_id res chain seq x y z
N MET A 1 -17.51 20.98 6.10
CA MET A 1 -16.17 20.47 6.15
C MET A 1 -16.15 19.11 6.85
N THR A 2 -15.43 18.19 6.30
CA THR A 2 -15.39 16.88 6.91
C THR A 2 -14.08 16.69 7.69
N ALA A 3 -14.21 16.14 8.88
CA ALA A 3 -13.06 15.74 9.67
C ALA A 3 -12.45 14.43 9.18
N ASN A 4 -13.04 13.83 8.14
CA ASN A 4 -12.70 12.48 7.67
C ASN A 4 -12.00 12.47 6.33
N GLU A 5 -11.24 13.51 6.04
CA GLU A 5 -10.44 13.53 4.82
C GLU A 5 -9.09 12.88 5.07
N PHE A 6 -8.73 11.99 4.17
CA PHE A 6 -7.48 11.25 4.26
C PHE A 6 -6.76 11.26 2.93
N ILE A 7 -5.45 11.14 2.99
CA ILE A 7 -4.61 10.99 1.81
C ILE A 7 -4.03 9.58 1.84
N LEU A 8 -4.22 8.86 0.75
CA LEU A 8 -3.63 7.54 0.59
C LEU A 8 -2.42 7.67 -0.32
N ALA A 9 -1.25 7.41 0.23
CA ALA A 9 0.01 7.44 -0.52
C ALA A 9 0.42 6.02 -0.84
N LEU A 10 0.66 5.75 -2.11
CA LEU A 10 1.08 4.43 -2.58
C LEU A 10 2.53 4.50 -3.04
N ASP A 11 3.33 3.57 -2.55
CA ASP A 11 4.74 3.50 -2.88
C ASP A 11 5.05 2.10 -3.40
N GLN A 12 5.56 2.02 -4.61
CA GLN A 12 5.87 0.77 -5.27
C GLN A 12 7.38 0.67 -5.45
N GLY A 13 8.00 -0.20 -4.67
CA GLY A 13 9.43 -0.48 -4.82
C GLY A 13 9.67 -1.68 -5.71
N THR A 14 10.94 -2.06 -5.87
CA THR A 14 11.32 -3.22 -6.70
C THR A 14 10.89 -4.53 -6.06
N THR A 15 10.86 -4.59 -4.74
CA THR A 15 10.57 -5.83 -4.02
C THR A 15 9.42 -5.69 -3.03
N SER A 16 8.76 -4.52 -2.99
CA SER A 16 7.71 -4.31 -2.01
C SER A 16 6.69 -3.29 -2.50
N SER A 17 5.50 -3.40 -1.94
CA SER A 17 4.44 -2.41 -2.09
C SER A 17 4.13 -1.84 -0.72
N ARG A 18 3.90 -0.54 -0.64
CA ARG A 18 3.55 0.13 0.62
C ARG A 18 2.41 1.09 0.39
N ALA A 19 1.56 1.20 1.38
CA ALA A 19 0.49 2.20 1.39
C ALA A 19 0.46 2.85 2.76
N ILE A 20 0.33 4.16 2.78
CA ILE A 20 0.25 4.93 4.02
C ILE A 20 -0.93 5.88 3.90
N VAL A 21 -1.74 5.94 4.95
CA VAL A 21 -2.87 6.85 5.01
C VAL A 21 -2.55 7.93 6.03
N PHE A 22 -2.65 9.18 5.58
CA PHE A 22 -2.46 10.35 6.43
C PHE A 22 -3.78 11.08 6.59
N ASP A 23 -3.96 11.70 7.76
CA ASP A 23 -5.08 12.61 7.94
C ASP A 23 -4.71 14.02 7.49
N ARG A 24 -5.61 14.97 7.67
CA ARG A 24 -5.39 16.36 7.25
C ARG A 24 -4.20 17.01 7.95
N ALA A 25 -3.90 16.57 9.15
CA ALA A 25 -2.78 17.10 9.94
C ALA A 25 -1.45 16.47 9.54
N GLY A 26 -1.46 15.49 8.64
CA GLY A 26 -0.25 14.79 8.23
C GLY A 26 0.14 13.65 9.15
N THR A 27 -0.75 13.27 10.07
CA THR A 27 -0.50 12.16 10.98
C THR A 27 -0.83 10.85 10.28
N VAL A 28 0.03 9.85 10.45
CA VAL A 28 -0.19 8.52 9.89
C VAL A 28 -1.35 7.85 10.61
N ARG A 29 -2.36 7.46 9.85
CA ARG A 29 -3.56 6.83 10.38
C ARG A 29 -3.67 5.37 10.01
N GLY A 30 -2.85 4.91 9.09
CA GLY A 30 -2.82 3.51 8.71
C GLY A 30 -1.67 3.24 7.78
N MET A 31 -1.21 1.99 7.75
CA MET A 31 -0.12 1.60 6.89
C MET A 31 -0.25 0.12 6.55
N GLY A 32 0.09 -0.22 5.33
CA GLY A 32 0.22 -1.61 4.90
C GLY A 32 1.48 -1.75 4.08
N GLN A 33 2.10 -2.91 4.16
CA GLN A 33 3.31 -3.20 3.42
C GLN A 33 3.37 -4.69 3.10
N ARG A 34 3.80 -5.00 1.90
CA ARG A 34 4.02 -6.37 1.46
C ARG A 34 5.30 -6.44 0.67
N GLU A 35 6.08 -7.47 0.91
CA GLU A 35 7.18 -7.82 0.04
C GLU A 35 6.68 -8.81 -0.98
N PHE A 36 7.24 -8.78 -2.18
CA PHE A 36 6.87 -9.74 -3.19
C PHE A 36 8.12 -10.36 -3.79
N ARG A 37 7.93 -11.57 -4.30
CA ARG A 37 9.03 -12.36 -4.84
C ARG A 37 9.45 -11.82 -6.20
N GLN A 38 10.77 -11.76 -6.40
CA GLN A 38 11.30 -11.52 -7.72
C GLN A 38 11.49 -12.86 -8.42
N HIS A 39 11.23 -12.88 -9.71
CA HIS A 39 11.38 -14.09 -10.52
C HIS A 39 12.65 -13.99 -11.35
N TYR A 40 13.42 -15.06 -11.36
CA TYR A 40 14.69 -15.11 -12.06
C TYR A 40 14.64 -16.25 -13.08
N PRO A 41 14.06 -16.00 -14.27
CA PRO A 41 13.92 -17.07 -15.26
C PRO A 41 15.26 -17.53 -15.80
N ARG A 42 16.29 -16.67 -15.73
CA ARG A 42 17.66 -16.99 -16.13
C ARG A 42 18.61 -16.25 -15.23
N PRO A 43 19.86 -16.73 -15.08
CA PRO A 43 20.87 -16.01 -14.32
C PRO A 43 20.99 -14.56 -14.82
N GLY A 44 20.91 -13.61 -13.90
CA GLY A 44 21.01 -12.19 -14.20
C GLY A 44 19.72 -11.55 -14.69
N TRP A 45 18.65 -12.30 -14.87
CA TRP A 45 17.36 -11.76 -15.28
C TRP A 45 16.42 -11.68 -14.09
N VAL A 46 15.73 -10.55 -13.99
CA VAL A 46 14.71 -10.34 -12.96
C VAL A 46 13.40 -10.05 -13.67
N GLU A 47 12.37 -10.76 -13.25
CA GLU A 47 11.05 -10.63 -13.85
C GLU A 47 10.02 -10.41 -12.75
N HIS A 48 9.11 -9.48 -12.96
CA HIS A 48 8.00 -9.21 -12.06
C HIS A 48 6.70 -9.56 -12.73
N ASP A 49 5.83 -10.24 -12.00
CA ASP A 49 4.49 -10.55 -12.45
C ASP A 49 3.60 -9.32 -12.18
N ALA A 50 3.07 -8.74 -13.23
CA ALA A 50 2.26 -7.52 -13.11
C ALA A 50 1.00 -7.76 -12.27
N GLY A 51 0.39 -8.94 -12.38
CA GLY A 51 -0.77 -9.28 -11.57
C GLY A 51 -0.44 -9.38 -10.10
N GLU A 52 0.73 -9.92 -9.78
CA GLU A 52 1.22 -10.03 -8.42
C GLU A 52 1.47 -8.66 -7.81
N ILE A 53 2.09 -7.76 -8.58
CA ILE A 53 2.34 -6.39 -8.13
C ILE A 53 1.03 -5.67 -7.86
N TRP A 54 0.07 -5.79 -8.77
CA TRP A 54 -1.24 -5.16 -8.62
C TRP A 54 -1.99 -5.69 -7.40
N GLN A 55 -1.99 -7.01 -7.22
CA GLN A 55 -2.65 -7.63 -6.08
C GLN A 55 -2.02 -7.18 -4.77
N SER A 56 -0.69 -7.13 -4.73
CA SER A 56 0.05 -6.66 -3.57
C SER A 56 -0.32 -5.22 -3.22
N GLN A 57 -0.40 -4.35 -4.23
CA GLN A 57 -0.75 -2.95 -4.01
C GLN A 57 -2.18 -2.81 -3.48
N LEU A 58 -3.11 -3.60 -3.99
CA LEU A 58 -4.48 -3.58 -3.48
C LEU A 58 -4.55 -4.01 -2.03
N GLU A 59 -3.81 -5.06 -1.67
CA GLU A 59 -3.81 -5.58 -0.31
C GLU A 59 -3.26 -4.56 0.68
N VAL A 60 -2.14 -3.93 0.35
CA VAL A 60 -1.56 -2.94 1.26
C VAL A 60 -2.44 -1.69 1.36
N ALA A 61 -3.10 -1.32 0.28
CA ALA A 61 -4.03 -0.20 0.32
C ALA A 61 -5.19 -0.49 1.27
N ARG A 62 -5.75 -1.69 1.19
CA ARG A 62 -6.83 -2.10 2.09
C ARG A 62 -6.38 -2.11 3.54
N GLU A 63 -5.19 -2.62 3.80
CA GLU A 63 -4.62 -2.65 5.15
C GLU A 63 -4.42 -1.24 5.70
N ALA A 64 -3.91 -0.34 4.88
CA ALA A 64 -3.67 1.04 5.31
C ALA A 64 -4.98 1.77 5.58
N LEU A 65 -6.00 1.51 4.76
CA LEU A 65 -7.29 2.19 4.88
C LEU A 65 -8.14 1.70 6.04
N ALA A 66 -8.00 0.45 6.44
CA ALA A 66 -8.88 -0.15 7.45
C ALA A 66 -8.91 0.64 8.76
N PRO A 67 -7.76 1.03 9.35
CA PRO A 67 -7.81 1.83 10.58
C PRO A 67 -8.46 3.20 10.38
N ALA A 68 -8.18 3.84 9.24
CA ALA A 68 -8.74 5.16 8.94
C ALA A 68 -10.25 5.08 8.75
N LEU A 69 -10.74 4.04 8.07
CA LEU A 69 -12.17 3.84 7.86
C LEU A 69 -12.89 3.56 9.16
N ARG A 70 -12.28 2.78 10.05
CA ARG A 70 -12.87 2.53 11.36
C ARG A 70 -12.98 3.82 12.17
N SER A 71 -11.94 4.63 12.11
CA SER A 71 -11.92 5.92 12.79
C SER A 71 -12.99 6.87 12.23
N ALA A 72 -13.15 6.87 10.92
CA ALA A 72 -14.08 7.76 10.23
C ALA A 72 -15.55 7.38 10.46
N SER A 73 -15.81 6.11 10.77
CA SER A 73 -17.18 5.64 10.92
C SER A 73 -17.76 5.87 12.32
N ARG A 74 -17.02 6.50 13.21
CA ARG A 74 -17.50 6.82 14.57
C ARG A 74 -18.21 8.12 14.64
#